data_6b37dd59f72317fbc8838e84dc22079c
#
_entry.id   6b37dd59f72317fbc8838e84dc22079c
#
_cell.length_a   1.000
_cell.length_b   1.000
_cell.length_c   1.000
_cell.angle_alpha   90.00
_cell.angle_beta   90.00
_cell.angle_gamma   90.00
#
_symmetry.space_group_name_H-M   'P 1'
#
loop_
_entity.id
_entity.type
_entity.pdbx_description
1 polymer ?
#
loop_
_entity_poly.entity_id
_entity_poly.type
_entity_poly.pdbx_seq_one_letter_code
_entity_poly.pdbx_strand_id
1 'polypeptide(L)'
;DEEIRAASRSGGIFTALSDLVLDDGGTVYGCVLTDDFHAVHVRTDSRDGRNQMRGSKYIQSKMGDTYKKVQEDLNAKREVLFSGTSCQVAGLKHFLGKDYDNLICIDIVCHGVPSPVVWDKYLRWQEHKNHGKVVKVDFRNKKDFGWKDHVETIWFDNGKNVSSPIFKNLFYGHMALRPSCYECPYKSIMHPGDITIADYWGIEKAAPEFDDNKGVSLVLVNNEKADSIFENVKIELKWKSTRIEDSMQPPLKAPFPKPEGREQFWND
;
A
#
# COMPACT_ATOMS: atom_id res chain seq x y z
N ASP A 1 16.14 11.46 -1.44
CA ASP A 1 15.44 12.70 -1.81
C ASP A 1 14.33 13.00 -0.79
N GLU A 2 14.30 14.21 -0.21
CA GLU A 2 13.33 14.61 0.82
C GLU A 2 11.92 14.82 0.24
N GLU A 3 11.78 15.27 -0.99
CA GLU A 3 10.48 15.46 -1.64
C GLU A 3 9.80 14.12 -1.92
N ILE A 4 10.57 13.15 -2.40
CA ILE A 4 10.09 11.77 -2.60
C ILE A 4 9.63 11.17 -1.27
N ARG A 5 10.42 11.35 -0.21
CA ARG A 5 10.09 10.85 1.13
C ARG A 5 8.85 11.53 1.69
N ALA A 6 8.72 12.85 1.51
CA ALA A 6 7.54 13.60 1.93
C ALA A 6 6.26 13.15 1.21
N ALA A 7 6.34 12.92 -0.10
CA ALA A 7 5.23 12.46 -0.92
C ALA A 7 4.90 10.97 -0.77
N SER A 8 5.79 10.19 -0.13
CA SER A 8 5.61 8.76 0.13
C SER A 8 5.00 8.50 1.50
N ARG A 9 4.36 7.35 1.69
CA ARG A 9 3.87 6.97 3.02
C ARG A 9 5.01 6.77 4.01
N SER A 10 6.06 6.04 3.61
CA SER A 10 7.24 5.75 4.42
C SER A 10 8.49 6.42 3.82
N GLY A 11 9.58 5.69 3.64
CA GLY A 11 10.88 6.21 3.17
C GLY A 11 11.00 6.47 1.66
N GLY A 12 10.04 5.97 0.83
CA GLY A 12 10.05 6.21 -0.61
C GLY A 12 10.56 5.07 -1.48
N ILE A 13 10.81 3.88 -0.94
CA ILE A 13 11.37 2.73 -1.69
C ILE A 13 10.53 2.35 -2.92
N PHE A 14 9.19 2.45 -2.87
CA PHE A 14 8.34 2.21 -4.03
C PHE A 14 8.71 3.11 -5.22
N THR A 15 9.07 4.37 -4.95
CA THR A 15 9.51 5.29 -5.99
C THR A 15 10.82 4.84 -6.62
N ALA A 16 11.83 4.50 -5.84
CA ALA A 16 13.12 4.04 -6.36
C ALA A 16 12.98 2.77 -7.22
N LEU A 17 12.23 1.78 -6.73
CA LEU A 17 11.99 0.54 -7.48
C LEU A 17 11.18 0.77 -8.76
N SER A 18 10.22 1.68 -8.75
CA SER A 18 9.43 1.99 -9.93
C SER A 18 10.18 2.88 -10.92
N ASP A 19 11.08 3.76 -10.46
CA ASP A 19 11.94 4.54 -11.36
C ASP A 19 12.88 3.64 -12.15
N LEU A 20 13.47 2.61 -11.52
CA LEU A 20 14.28 1.62 -12.21
C LEU A 20 13.57 1.02 -13.45
N VAL A 21 12.30 0.63 -13.29
CA VAL A 21 11.52 0.04 -14.39
C VAL A 21 11.10 1.07 -15.42
N LEU A 22 10.71 2.28 -14.98
CA LEU A 22 10.30 3.35 -15.90
C LEU A 22 11.47 3.89 -16.73
N ASP A 23 12.67 3.96 -16.18
CA ASP A 23 13.87 4.43 -16.86
C ASP A 23 14.30 3.48 -17.98
N ASP A 24 14.00 2.18 -17.83
CA ASP A 24 14.19 1.16 -18.89
C ASP A 24 13.01 1.09 -19.87
N GLY A 25 12.08 2.06 -19.83
CA GLY A 25 10.91 2.09 -20.72
C GLY A 25 9.83 1.04 -20.38
N GLY A 26 9.89 0.48 -19.17
CA GLY A 26 8.92 -0.49 -18.67
C GLY A 26 7.63 0.14 -18.19
N THR A 27 6.81 -0.67 -17.54
CA THR A 27 5.48 -0.28 -17.04
C THR A 27 5.28 -0.61 -15.58
N VAL A 28 4.55 0.24 -14.89
CA VAL A 28 4.21 0.09 -13.48
C VAL A 28 2.71 -0.09 -13.32
N TYR A 29 2.32 -1.09 -12.55
CA TYR A 29 0.95 -1.35 -12.14
C TYR A 29 0.82 -1.14 -10.64
N GLY A 30 -0.15 -0.34 -10.21
CA GLY A 30 -0.37 -0.04 -8.81
C GLY A 30 -1.72 0.57 -8.53
N CYS A 31 -2.03 0.74 -7.26
CA CYS A 31 -3.30 1.26 -6.81
C CYS A 31 -3.32 2.79 -6.79
N VAL A 32 -4.33 3.38 -7.43
CA VAL A 32 -4.66 4.82 -7.35
C VAL A 32 -6.02 5.02 -6.69
N LEU A 33 -6.28 6.24 -6.26
CA LEU A 33 -7.61 6.68 -5.85
C LEU A 33 -8.22 7.46 -7.02
N THR A 34 -9.43 7.09 -7.43
CA THR A 34 -10.17 7.79 -8.50
C THR A 34 -10.75 9.11 -7.99
N ASP A 35 -11.27 9.95 -8.88
CA ASP A 35 -11.88 11.23 -8.50
C ASP A 35 -13.13 11.07 -7.60
N ASP A 36 -13.78 9.91 -7.66
CA ASP A 36 -14.88 9.51 -6.77
C ASP A 36 -14.40 8.69 -5.56
N PHE A 37 -13.10 8.72 -5.28
CA PHE A 37 -12.45 8.13 -4.11
C PHE A 37 -12.53 6.60 -4.01
N HIS A 38 -12.66 5.89 -5.11
CA HIS A 38 -12.51 4.44 -5.17
C HIS A 38 -11.06 4.04 -5.43
N ALA A 39 -10.61 2.98 -4.79
CA ALA A 39 -9.31 2.40 -5.07
C ALA A 39 -9.38 1.49 -6.30
N VAL A 40 -8.51 1.72 -7.27
CA VAL A 40 -8.42 0.91 -8.50
C VAL A 40 -6.96 0.64 -8.85
N HIS A 41 -6.69 -0.53 -9.45
CA HIS A 41 -5.39 -0.78 -10.05
C HIS A 41 -5.34 -0.28 -11.48
N VAL A 42 -4.29 0.45 -11.80
CA VAL A 42 -4.06 1.02 -13.13
C VAL A 42 -2.66 0.73 -13.62
N ARG A 43 -2.46 0.86 -14.94
CA ARG A 43 -1.20 0.81 -15.65
C ARG A 43 -0.66 2.23 -15.89
N THR A 44 0.63 2.41 -15.78
CA THR A 44 1.33 3.61 -16.24
C THR A 44 2.71 3.28 -16.78
N ASP A 45 3.21 4.13 -17.70
CA ASP A 45 4.59 4.16 -18.21
C ASP A 45 5.22 5.54 -17.98
N SER A 46 4.65 6.32 -17.04
CA SER A 46 5.14 7.66 -16.70
C SER A 46 5.31 7.83 -15.19
N ARG A 47 6.25 8.69 -14.80
CA ARG A 47 6.47 9.09 -13.42
C ARG A 47 5.25 9.79 -12.81
N ASP A 48 4.51 10.59 -13.58
CA ASP A 48 3.31 11.28 -13.10
C ASP A 48 2.19 10.30 -12.74
N GLY A 49 1.93 9.32 -13.59
CA GLY A 49 0.98 8.25 -13.29
C GLY A 49 1.42 7.41 -12.08
N ARG A 50 2.73 7.07 -11.96
CA ARG A 50 3.28 6.38 -10.81
C ARG A 50 3.16 7.21 -9.52
N ASN A 51 3.29 8.53 -9.58
CA ASN A 51 3.17 9.39 -8.41
C ASN A 51 1.77 9.31 -7.77
N GLN A 52 0.72 9.08 -8.56
CA GLN A 52 -0.64 8.85 -8.06
C GLN A 52 -0.79 7.52 -7.29
N MET A 53 0.13 6.58 -7.50
CA MET A 53 0.14 5.30 -6.79
C MET A 53 0.77 5.41 -5.39
N ARG A 54 1.51 6.50 -5.10
CA ARG A 54 2.10 6.75 -3.77
C ARG A 54 1.01 6.86 -2.70
N GLY A 55 1.39 6.50 -1.48
CA GLY A 55 0.48 6.53 -0.34
C GLY A 55 -0.47 5.33 -0.28
N SER A 56 -0.78 4.89 0.93
CA SER A 56 -1.67 3.75 1.18
C SER A 56 -3.13 4.15 1.00
N LYS A 57 -3.90 3.32 0.29
CA LYS A 57 -5.35 3.40 0.17
C LYS A 57 -5.94 2.30 1.05
N TYR A 58 -6.55 2.68 2.18
CA TYR A 58 -7.03 1.73 3.20
C TYR A 58 -8.42 1.17 2.87
N ILE A 59 -8.63 0.81 1.60
CA ILE A 59 -9.86 0.18 1.08
C ILE A 59 -9.49 -0.88 0.05
N GLN A 60 -10.40 -1.82 -0.22
CA GLN A 60 -10.19 -2.83 -1.24
C GLN A 60 -10.14 -2.18 -2.63
N SER A 61 -9.06 -2.42 -3.37
CA SER A 61 -8.97 -1.95 -4.75
C SER A 61 -9.65 -2.88 -5.75
N LYS A 62 -10.23 -2.28 -6.78
CA LYS A 62 -10.79 -3.00 -7.93
C LYS A 62 -9.68 -3.34 -8.91
N MET A 63 -9.51 -4.64 -9.22
CA MET A 63 -8.48 -5.13 -10.14
C MET A 63 -8.88 -5.00 -11.61
N GLY A 64 -10.19 -5.14 -11.93
CA GLY A 64 -10.66 -5.10 -13.31
C GLY A 64 -9.92 -6.09 -14.21
N ASP A 65 -9.40 -5.60 -15.32
CA ASP A 65 -8.61 -6.33 -16.32
C ASP A 65 -7.09 -6.23 -16.13
N THR A 66 -6.64 -5.75 -14.98
CA THR A 66 -5.22 -5.46 -14.69
C THR A 66 -4.31 -6.65 -14.95
N TYR A 67 -4.69 -7.86 -14.52
CA TYR A 67 -3.87 -9.05 -14.73
C TYR A 67 -3.69 -9.40 -16.22
N LYS A 68 -4.71 -9.19 -17.03
CA LYS A 68 -4.64 -9.38 -18.49
C LYS A 68 -3.66 -8.39 -19.12
N LYS A 69 -3.75 -7.12 -18.74
CA LYS A 69 -2.82 -6.07 -19.21
C LYS A 69 -1.39 -6.34 -18.80
N VAL A 70 -1.15 -6.82 -17.57
CA VAL A 70 0.18 -7.27 -17.14
C VAL A 70 0.67 -8.38 -18.05
N GLN A 71 -0.13 -9.40 -18.33
CA GLN A 71 0.24 -10.51 -19.23
C GLN A 71 0.55 -10.02 -20.66
N GLU A 72 -0.21 -9.06 -21.18
CA GLU A 72 0.00 -8.44 -22.50
C GLU A 72 1.35 -7.72 -22.55
N ASP A 73 1.68 -6.88 -21.56
CA ASP A 73 2.97 -6.19 -21.49
C ASP A 73 4.14 -7.18 -21.34
N LEU A 74 4.01 -8.21 -20.49
CA LEU A 74 5.03 -9.25 -20.33
C LEU A 74 5.30 -10.02 -21.64
N ASN A 75 4.23 -10.37 -22.36
CA ASN A 75 4.35 -11.06 -23.66
C ASN A 75 4.97 -10.15 -24.73
N ALA A 76 4.76 -8.84 -24.62
CA ALA A 76 5.41 -7.83 -25.46
C ALA A 76 6.88 -7.54 -25.04
N LYS A 77 7.43 -8.32 -24.08
CA LYS A 77 8.79 -8.20 -23.56
C LYS A 77 9.08 -6.86 -22.86
N ARG A 78 8.07 -6.20 -22.34
CA ARG A 78 8.24 -5.02 -21.49
C ARG A 78 8.65 -5.43 -20.10
N GLU A 79 9.50 -4.67 -19.45
CA GLU A 79 9.73 -4.75 -18.02
C GLU A 79 8.46 -4.28 -17.28
N VAL A 80 7.98 -5.09 -16.33
CA VAL A 80 6.75 -4.82 -15.59
C VAL A 80 7.02 -4.84 -14.10
N LEU A 81 6.64 -3.78 -13.41
CA LEU A 81 6.52 -3.76 -11.97
C LEU A 81 5.04 -3.81 -11.59
N PHE A 82 4.65 -4.81 -10.83
CA PHE A 82 3.32 -4.91 -10.24
C PHE A 82 3.38 -4.72 -8.72
N SER A 83 2.63 -3.76 -8.20
CA SER A 83 2.53 -3.51 -6.75
C SER A 83 1.09 -3.73 -6.27
N GLY A 84 0.93 -4.51 -5.20
CA GLY A 84 -0.37 -4.81 -4.61
C GLY A 84 -0.29 -5.37 -3.21
N THR A 85 -1.42 -5.81 -2.66
CA THR A 85 -1.41 -6.63 -1.44
C THR A 85 -0.91 -8.04 -1.78
N SER A 86 -0.41 -8.78 -0.79
CA SER A 86 0.14 -10.13 -1.01
C SER A 86 -0.85 -11.05 -1.73
N CYS A 87 -2.14 -10.99 -1.38
CA CYS A 87 -3.18 -11.79 -2.07
C CYS A 87 -3.39 -11.36 -3.53
N GLN A 88 -3.15 -10.10 -3.89
CA GLN A 88 -3.22 -9.63 -5.27
C GLN A 88 -2.00 -10.07 -6.07
N VAL A 89 -0.80 -10.01 -5.47
CA VAL A 89 0.43 -10.54 -6.09
C VAL A 89 0.32 -12.05 -6.30
N ALA A 90 -0.12 -12.80 -5.30
CA ALA A 90 -0.36 -14.24 -5.44
C ALA A 90 -1.41 -14.55 -6.52
N GLY A 91 -2.49 -13.77 -6.57
CA GLY A 91 -3.51 -13.88 -7.61
C GLY A 91 -2.97 -13.62 -9.01
N LEU A 92 -2.09 -12.61 -9.18
CA LEU A 92 -1.41 -12.35 -10.45
C LEU A 92 -0.53 -13.53 -10.86
N LYS A 93 0.37 -13.99 -9.97
CA LYS A 93 1.27 -15.13 -10.25
C LYS A 93 0.47 -16.38 -10.63
N HIS A 94 -0.62 -16.64 -9.92
CA HIS A 94 -1.50 -17.77 -10.25
C HIS A 94 -2.21 -17.61 -11.62
N PHE A 95 -2.68 -16.40 -11.93
CA PHE A 95 -3.29 -16.08 -13.24
C PHE A 95 -2.30 -16.26 -14.40
N LEU A 96 -1.04 -15.86 -14.22
CA LEU A 96 0.00 -16.00 -15.23
C LEU A 96 0.42 -17.45 -15.46
N GLY A 97 0.34 -18.31 -14.42
CA GLY A 97 0.61 -19.75 -14.50
C GLY A 97 2.07 -20.14 -14.74
N LYS A 98 2.97 -19.19 -14.85
CA LYS A 98 4.42 -19.37 -15.00
C LYS A 98 5.17 -18.14 -14.51
N ASP A 99 6.46 -18.30 -14.25
CA ASP A 99 7.34 -17.19 -13.93
C ASP A 99 7.76 -16.41 -15.19
N TYR A 100 8.04 -15.12 -14.98
CA TYR A 100 8.51 -14.18 -15.99
C TYR A 100 9.72 -13.43 -15.46
N ASP A 101 10.82 -13.45 -16.20
CA ASP A 101 12.06 -12.74 -15.80
C ASP A 101 11.86 -11.24 -15.79
N ASN A 102 11.01 -10.72 -16.69
CA ASN A 102 10.66 -9.31 -16.84
C ASN A 102 9.47 -8.86 -15.98
N LEU A 103 9.12 -9.58 -14.90
CA LEU A 103 8.10 -9.19 -13.93
C LEU A 103 8.69 -9.00 -12.55
N ILE A 104 8.60 -7.82 -12.00
CA ILE A 104 8.91 -7.50 -10.60
C ILE A 104 7.61 -7.38 -9.82
N CYS A 105 7.44 -8.19 -8.79
CA CYS A 105 6.29 -8.12 -7.89
C CYS A 105 6.67 -7.49 -6.55
N ILE A 106 6.02 -6.38 -6.21
CA ILE A 106 6.13 -5.75 -4.90
C ILE A 106 4.83 -5.97 -4.14
N ASP A 107 4.90 -6.60 -2.98
CA ASP A 107 3.76 -6.63 -2.08
C ASP A 107 3.99 -5.80 -0.81
N ILE A 108 2.93 -5.64 -0.03
CA ILE A 108 2.97 -4.86 1.19
C ILE A 108 2.68 -5.74 2.41
N VAL A 109 3.26 -5.39 3.56
CA VAL A 109 2.80 -5.93 4.85
C VAL A 109 1.39 -5.40 5.10
N CYS A 110 0.40 -6.23 4.79
CA CYS A 110 -0.99 -5.84 4.72
C CYS A 110 -1.72 -6.11 6.04
N HIS A 111 -2.34 -5.10 6.63
CA HIS A 111 -3.16 -5.24 7.83
C HIS A 111 -4.52 -5.93 7.54
N GLY A 112 -5.03 -5.76 6.34
CA GLY A 112 -6.35 -6.17 5.86
C GLY A 112 -6.95 -5.06 5.01
N VAL A 113 -8.04 -5.34 4.31
CA VAL A 113 -8.70 -4.36 3.43
C VAL A 113 -10.15 -4.16 3.85
N PRO A 114 -10.55 -2.94 4.23
CA PRO A 114 -11.94 -2.60 4.49
C PRO A 114 -12.80 -2.68 3.24
N SER A 115 -14.09 -2.92 3.46
CA SER A 115 -15.10 -2.93 2.40
C SER A 115 -15.26 -1.55 1.76
N PRO A 116 -15.33 -1.47 0.42
CA PRO A 116 -15.67 -0.21 -0.27
C PRO A 116 -17.04 0.33 0.15
N VAL A 117 -18.02 -0.52 0.44
CA VAL A 117 -19.36 -0.10 0.88
C VAL A 117 -19.30 0.69 2.20
N VAL A 118 -18.45 0.27 3.14
CA VAL A 118 -18.26 0.99 4.41
C VAL A 118 -17.60 2.34 4.15
N TRP A 119 -16.63 2.38 3.24
CA TRP A 119 -15.97 3.62 2.82
C TRP A 119 -16.96 4.60 2.19
N ASP A 120 -17.79 4.16 1.26
CA ASP A 120 -18.80 4.99 0.60
C ASP A 120 -19.81 5.54 1.59
N LYS A 121 -20.30 4.70 2.52
CA LYS A 121 -21.20 5.13 3.61
C LYS A 121 -20.52 6.20 4.48
N TYR A 122 -19.23 6.00 4.80
CA TYR A 122 -18.46 6.94 5.60
C TYR A 122 -18.28 8.29 4.90
N LEU A 123 -17.92 8.32 3.61
CA LEU A 123 -17.80 9.56 2.84
C LEU A 123 -19.14 10.33 2.77
N ARG A 124 -20.25 9.64 2.46
CA ARG A 124 -21.59 10.24 2.42
C ARG A 124 -21.99 10.82 3.79
N TRP A 125 -21.66 10.13 4.86
CA TRP A 125 -21.90 10.62 6.22
C TRP A 125 -21.09 11.89 6.49
N GLN A 126 -19.84 11.93 6.09
CA GLN A 126 -18.97 13.10 6.23
C GLN A 126 -19.49 14.28 5.39
N GLU A 127 -19.94 14.05 4.15
CA GLU A 127 -20.56 15.07 3.30
C GLU A 127 -21.81 15.68 3.95
N HIS A 128 -22.69 14.84 4.44
CA HIS A 128 -23.91 15.29 5.12
C HIS A 128 -23.59 16.10 6.39
N LYS A 129 -22.70 15.60 7.22
CA LYS A 129 -22.31 16.25 8.48
C LYS A 129 -21.64 17.61 8.26
N ASN A 130 -20.85 17.76 7.21
CA ASN A 130 -20.06 18.95 6.94
C ASN A 130 -20.71 19.90 5.91
N HIS A 131 -21.85 19.53 5.36
CA HIS A 131 -22.60 20.31 4.37
C HIS A 131 -21.76 20.68 3.13
N GLY A 132 -20.98 19.73 2.61
CA GLY A 132 -20.11 19.90 1.43
C GLY A 132 -19.75 18.59 0.77
N LYS A 133 -19.35 18.64 -0.50
CA LYS A 133 -18.86 17.48 -1.24
C LYS A 133 -17.37 17.23 -0.95
N VAL A 134 -17.00 15.97 -0.81
CA VAL A 134 -15.59 15.60 -0.66
C VAL A 134 -14.85 15.91 -1.96
N VAL A 135 -13.73 16.62 -1.86
CA VAL A 135 -12.87 16.97 -3.00
C VAL A 135 -11.45 16.38 -2.88
N LYS A 136 -11.05 15.96 -1.66
CA LYS A 136 -9.74 15.33 -1.43
C LYS A 136 -9.78 14.49 -0.16
N VAL A 137 -9.03 13.40 -0.19
CA VAL A 137 -8.82 12.52 0.96
C VAL A 137 -7.33 12.21 1.12
N ASP A 138 -6.85 12.26 2.34
CA ASP A 138 -5.58 11.68 2.74
C ASP A 138 -5.83 10.72 3.90
N PHE A 139 -5.64 9.42 3.68
CA PHE A 139 -5.88 8.40 4.70
C PHE A 139 -4.93 8.49 5.89
N ARG A 140 -3.76 9.08 5.69
CA ARG A 140 -2.77 9.31 6.75
C ARG A 140 -2.00 10.59 6.44
N ASN A 141 -2.54 11.70 6.86
CA ASN A 141 -1.97 13.03 6.63
C ASN A 141 -0.65 13.20 7.39
N LYS A 142 0.41 12.70 6.77
CA LYS A 142 1.76 12.74 7.32
C LYS A 142 2.30 14.17 7.43
N LYS A 143 1.86 15.07 6.55
CA LYS A 143 2.30 16.46 6.53
C LYS A 143 1.96 17.18 7.82
N ASP A 144 0.72 17.00 8.32
CA ASP A 144 0.22 17.74 9.46
C ASP A 144 0.42 16.98 10.80
N PHE A 145 0.44 15.63 10.76
CA PHE A 145 0.46 14.80 11.97
C PHE A 145 1.72 13.93 12.11
N GLY A 146 2.64 13.96 11.15
CA GLY A 146 3.84 13.13 11.16
C GLY A 146 3.58 11.69 10.69
N TRP A 147 4.67 10.93 10.60
CA TRP A 147 4.60 9.56 10.09
C TRP A 147 4.00 8.57 11.09
N LYS A 148 4.29 8.74 12.39
CA LYS A 148 3.85 7.82 13.44
C LYS A 148 2.34 7.84 13.65
N ASP A 149 1.69 8.97 13.37
CA ASP A 149 0.26 9.10 13.54
C ASP A 149 -0.54 8.58 12.32
N HIS A 150 -1.71 8.01 12.62
CA HIS A 150 -2.68 7.60 11.61
C HIS A 150 -3.93 8.46 11.76
N VAL A 151 -3.91 9.62 11.13
CA VAL A 151 -5.04 10.56 11.10
C VAL A 151 -5.41 10.78 9.65
N GLU A 152 -6.65 10.44 9.29
CA GLU A 152 -7.21 10.76 7.99
C GLU A 152 -7.63 12.23 7.95
N THR A 153 -7.50 12.85 6.79
CA THR A 153 -8.01 14.20 6.54
C THR A 153 -8.85 14.21 5.27
N ILE A 154 -10.03 14.81 5.36
CA ILE A 154 -10.99 14.96 4.26
C ILE A 154 -11.21 16.45 4.04
N TRP A 155 -11.11 16.89 2.79
CA TRP A 155 -11.39 18.29 2.37
C TRP A 155 -12.68 18.32 1.57
N PHE A 156 -13.43 19.43 1.75
CA PHE A 156 -14.73 19.64 1.14
C PHE A 156 -14.70 20.85 0.21
N ASP A 157 -15.62 20.88 -0.78
CA ASP A 157 -15.80 21.97 -1.76
C ASP A 157 -16.17 23.32 -1.14
N ASN A 158 -16.72 23.31 0.08
CA ASN A 158 -17.03 24.52 0.86
C ASN A 158 -15.82 25.09 1.63
N GLY A 159 -14.61 24.61 1.37
CA GLY A 159 -13.35 25.04 2.00
C GLY A 159 -13.08 24.47 3.39
N LYS A 160 -13.99 23.68 3.96
CA LYS A 160 -13.75 22.97 5.24
C LYS A 160 -12.83 21.79 5.04
N ASN A 161 -12.12 21.41 6.11
CA ASN A 161 -11.50 20.09 6.21
C ASN A 161 -11.76 19.50 7.60
N VAL A 162 -11.71 18.18 7.66
CA VAL A 162 -11.90 17.42 8.90
C VAL A 162 -10.81 16.38 9.00
N SER A 163 -10.06 16.43 10.09
CA SER A 163 -9.13 15.37 10.49
C SER A 163 -9.77 14.52 11.58
N SER A 164 -9.83 13.20 11.37
CA SER A 164 -10.65 12.31 12.21
C SER A 164 -9.98 10.95 12.38
N PRO A 165 -10.07 10.32 13.55
CA PRO A 165 -9.67 8.95 13.76
C PRO A 165 -10.76 7.91 13.43
N ILE A 166 -11.94 8.33 12.94
CA ILE A 166 -13.12 7.45 12.83
C ILE A 166 -12.86 6.30 11.87
N PHE A 167 -12.40 6.58 10.64
CA PHE A 167 -12.13 5.53 9.68
C PHE A 167 -10.95 4.65 10.11
N LYS A 168 -9.91 5.25 10.72
CA LYS A 168 -8.84 4.51 11.38
C LYS A 168 -9.38 3.53 12.43
N ASN A 169 -10.31 3.96 13.27
CA ASN A 169 -10.88 3.10 14.31
C ASN A 169 -11.73 1.96 13.71
N LEU A 170 -12.47 2.22 12.63
CA LEU A 170 -13.17 1.17 11.86
C LEU A 170 -12.19 0.16 11.25
N PHE A 171 -11.06 0.64 10.75
CA PHE A 171 -10.02 -0.19 10.17
C PHE A 171 -9.32 -1.07 11.20
N TYR A 172 -8.82 -0.49 12.29
CA TYR A 172 -8.13 -1.23 13.35
C TYR A 172 -9.06 -2.02 14.28
N GLY A 173 -10.34 -1.66 14.33
CA GLY A 173 -11.39 -2.46 14.98
C GLY A 173 -11.75 -3.71 14.19
N HIS A 174 -11.22 -3.86 12.97
CA HIS A 174 -11.38 -5.01 12.08
C HIS A 174 -12.81 -5.30 11.62
N MET A 175 -13.84 -4.57 12.07
CA MET A 175 -15.26 -4.80 11.75
C MET A 175 -15.54 -4.78 10.24
N ALA A 176 -14.90 -3.86 9.52
CA ALA A 176 -15.12 -3.60 8.11
C ALA A 176 -14.24 -4.45 7.17
N LEU A 177 -13.34 -5.28 7.69
CA LEU A 177 -12.40 -6.03 6.85
C LEU A 177 -13.11 -7.10 6.02
N ARG A 178 -12.54 -7.37 4.85
CA ARG A 178 -12.94 -8.48 3.99
C ARG A 178 -12.87 -9.81 4.77
N PRO A 179 -13.87 -10.72 4.65
CA PRO A 179 -13.87 -11.98 5.41
C PRO A 179 -12.59 -12.79 5.29
N SER A 180 -12.03 -12.91 4.08
CA SER A 180 -10.77 -13.63 3.85
C SER A 180 -9.53 -13.01 4.52
N CYS A 181 -9.61 -11.78 5.06
CA CYS A 181 -8.50 -11.17 5.79
C CYS A 181 -8.28 -11.79 7.17
N TYR A 182 -9.31 -12.41 7.76
CA TYR A 182 -9.21 -13.09 9.07
C TYR A 182 -8.54 -14.47 8.99
N GLU A 183 -8.43 -15.03 7.79
CA GLU A 183 -7.79 -16.33 7.51
C GLU A 183 -6.73 -16.19 6.43
N CYS A 184 -6.10 -15.01 6.35
CA CYS A 184 -5.18 -14.67 5.28
C CYS A 184 -3.87 -15.49 5.38
N PRO A 185 -3.52 -16.33 4.39
CA PRO A 185 -2.34 -17.17 4.42
C PRO A 185 -1.02 -16.38 4.29
N TYR A 186 -1.11 -15.10 3.91
CA TYR A 186 0.05 -14.22 3.69
C TYR A 186 0.41 -13.38 4.92
N LYS A 187 -0.18 -13.68 6.06
CA LYS A 187 0.16 -13.05 7.35
C LYS A 187 1.32 -13.79 8.02
N SER A 188 2.46 -13.72 7.41
CA SER A 188 3.71 -14.35 7.85
C SER A 188 4.88 -13.59 7.23
N ILE A 189 6.11 -14.03 7.49
CA ILE A 189 7.31 -13.54 6.79
C ILE A 189 7.44 -14.10 5.35
N MET A 190 6.66 -15.12 5.02
CA MET A 190 6.64 -15.73 3.67
C MET A 190 5.67 -14.97 2.78
N HIS A 191 6.21 -14.14 1.92
CA HIS A 191 5.44 -13.28 1.02
C HIS A 191 5.57 -13.74 -0.44
N PRO A 192 4.51 -13.56 -1.26
CA PRO A 192 4.52 -13.92 -2.68
C PRO A 192 5.25 -12.90 -3.57
N GLY A 193 5.48 -11.67 -3.08
CA GLY A 193 6.23 -10.64 -3.79
C GLY A 193 7.72 -10.96 -3.87
N ASP A 194 8.41 -10.44 -4.86
CA ASP A 194 9.87 -10.47 -4.92
C ASP A 194 10.44 -9.56 -3.81
N ILE A 195 9.81 -8.41 -3.62
CA ILE A 195 10.11 -7.46 -2.55
C ILE A 195 8.83 -7.18 -1.76
N THR A 196 8.92 -7.21 -0.42
CA THR A 196 7.83 -6.77 0.46
C THR A 196 8.19 -5.45 1.11
N ILE A 197 7.28 -4.46 1.05
CA ILE A 197 7.51 -3.14 1.63
C ILE A 197 6.47 -2.81 2.71
N ALA A 198 6.89 -2.02 3.70
CA ALA A 198 6.01 -1.56 4.78
C ALA A 198 6.53 -0.28 5.43
N ASP A 199 5.74 0.28 6.36
CA ASP A 199 6.26 1.15 7.42
C ASP A 199 7.17 0.32 8.34
N TYR A 200 8.34 0.86 8.72
CA TYR A 200 9.22 0.16 9.66
C TYR A 200 8.85 0.52 11.11
N TRP A 201 7.79 -0.10 11.62
CA TRP A 201 7.44 0.04 13.03
C TRP A 201 8.49 -0.64 13.92
N GLY A 202 9.00 0.08 14.92
CA GLY A 202 10.11 -0.37 15.77
C GLY A 202 11.47 0.17 15.35
N ILE A 203 11.53 1.06 14.35
CA ILE A 203 12.79 1.65 13.87
C ILE A 203 13.54 2.41 14.97
N GLU A 204 12.84 2.98 15.92
CA GLU A 204 13.43 3.68 17.08
C GLU A 204 14.31 2.78 17.95
N LYS A 205 14.12 1.46 17.88
CA LYS A 205 14.94 0.45 18.56
C LYS A 205 15.98 -0.17 17.63
N ALA A 206 15.56 -0.50 16.40
CA ALA A 206 16.41 -1.18 15.42
C ALA A 206 17.52 -0.27 14.84
N ALA A 207 17.19 0.99 14.57
CA ALA A 207 18.11 1.99 14.00
C ALA A 207 17.63 3.41 14.39
N PRO A 208 17.88 3.86 15.64
CA PRO A 208 17.41 5.15 16.15
C PRO A 208 17.79 6.35 15.28
N GLU A 209 18.93 6.27 14.59
CA GLU A 209 19.43 7.31 13.69
C GLU A 209 18.56 7.53 12.43
N PHE A 210 17.59 6.66 12.18
CA PHE A 210 16.59 6.79 11.11
C PHE A 210 15.25 7.34 11.62
N ASP A 211 15.04 7.37 12.94
CA ASP A 211 13.75 7.78 13.53
C ASP A 211 13.66 9.31 13.68
N ASP A 212 13.18 9.96 12.63
CA ASP A 212 12.94 11.42 12.58
C ASP A 212 11.47 11.78 12.34
N ASN A 213 10.55 10.81 12.50
CA ASN A 213 9.09 10.94 12.25
C ASN A 213 8.72 11.36 10.81
N LYS A 214 9.63 11.23 9.84
CA LYS A 214 9.35 11.50 8.41
C LYS A 214 9.03 10.25 7.60
N GLY A 215 9.18 9.06 8.19
CA GLY A 215 8.89 7.76 7.59
C GLY A 215 10.13 6.98 7.18
N VAL A 216 10.14 5.71 7.56
CA VAL A 216 11.17 4.72 7.19
C VAL A 216 10.50 3.51 6.58
N SER A 217 10.98 3.08 5.42
CA SER A 217 10.48 1.86 4.77
C SER A 217 11.16 0.63 5.36
N LEU A 218 10.36 -0.37 5.77
CA LEU A 218 10.81 -1.74 5.89
C LEU A 218 10.85 -2.35 4.48
N VAL A 219 11.93 -3.07 4.17
CA VAL A 219 12.10 -3.79 2.91
C VAL A 219 12.53 -5.21 3.23
N LEU A 220 11.71 -6.19 2.82
CA LEU A 220 12.07 -7.59 2.86
C LEU A 220 12.41 -8.02 1.41
N VAL A 221 13.60 -8.54 1.23
CA VAL A 221 14.09 -9.10 -0.04
C VAL A 221 13.82 -10.59 0.01
N ASN A 222 12.91 -11.09 -0.85
CA ASN A 222 12.33 -12.42 -0.67
C ASN A 222 12.98 -13.51 -1.54
N ASN A 223 13.80 -13.13 -2.53
CA ASN A 223 14.47 -14.07 -3.43
C ASN A 223 15.72 -13.44 -4.08
N GLU A 224 16.51 -14.26 -4.79
CA GLU A 224 17.75 -13.84 -5.46
C GLU A 224 17.55 -12.77 -6.53
N LYS A 225 16.41 -12.81 -7.26
CA LYS A 225 16.04 -11.76 -8.23
C LYS A 225 15.86 -10.42 -7.53
N ALA A 226 15.14 -10.43 -6.40
CA ALA A 226 14.91 -9.23 -5.60
C ALA A 226 16.20 -8.67 -4.99
N ASP A 227 17.14 -9.53 -4.64
CA ASP A 227 18.46 -9.10 -4.14
C ASP A 227 19.20 -8.31 -5.22
N SER A 228 19.25 -8.85 -6.44
CA SER A 228 19.87 -8.16 -7.58
C SER A 228 19.19 -6.81 -7.89
N ILE A 229 17.86 -6.73 -7.78
CA ILE A 229 17.11 -5.49 -7.97
C ILE A 229 17.43 -4.49 -6.86
N PHE A 230 17.48 -4.95 -5.60
CA PHE A 230 17.79 -4.08 -4.46
C PHE A 230 19.22 -3.54 -4.54
N GLU A 231 20.20 -4.34 -4.95
CA GLU A 231 21.58 -3.90 -5.18
C GLU A 231 21.66 -2.69 -6.15
N ASN A 232 20.82 -2.67 -7.20
CA ASN A 232 20.78 -1.58 -8.17
C ASN A 232 20.21 -0.27 -7.60
N VAL A 233 19.22 -0.35 -6.70
CA VAL A 233 18.57 0.86 -6.15
C VAL A 233 19.21 1.35 -4.86
N LYS A 234 19.89 0.49 -4.09
CA LYS A 234 20.43 0.85 -2.76
C LYS A 234 21.46 1.95 -2.79
N ILE A 235 22.16 2.16 -3.91
CA ILE A 235 23.18 3.22 -4.07
C ILE A 235 22.58 4.62 -3.95
N GLU A 236 21.30 4.78 -4.27
CA GLU A 236 20.57 6.05 -4.17
C GLU A 236 19.85 6.21 -2.82
N LEU A 237 19.91 5.20 -1.95
CA LEU A 237 19.17 5.13 -0.71
C LEU A 237 20.08 5.34 0.51
N LYS A 238 19.53 5.99 1.53
CA LYS A 238 20.03 5.82 2.89
C LYS A 238 19.39 4.57 3.47
N TRP A 239 20.16 3.53 3.70
CA TRP A 239 19.65 2.24 4.15
C TRP A 239 20.52 1.62 5.24
N LYS A 240 19.97 0.63 5.94
CA LYS A 240 20.67 -0.15 6.95
C LYS A 240 20.04 -1.55 7.01
N SER A 241 20.87 -2.57 7.04
CA SER A 241 20.42 -3.93 7.34
C SER A 241 20.08 -4.05 8.82
N THR A 242 18.96 -4.71 9.11
CA THR A 242 18.52 -5.02 10.48
C THR A 242 18.11 -6.48 10.55
N ARG A 243 17.97 -7.01 11.78
CA ARG A 243 17.48 -8.38 11.95
C ARG A 243 15.97 -8.42 11.72
N ILE A 244 15.47 -9.54 11.23
CA ILE A 244 14.04 -9.72 10.98
C ILE A 244 13.22 -9.59 12.28
N GLU A 245 13.76 -10.04 13.41
CA GLU A 245 13.13 -9.97 14.71
C GLU A 245 12.81 -8.52 15.13
N ASP A 246 13.67 -7.58 14.74
CA ASP A 246 13.52 -6.15 15.07
C ASP A 246 12.39 -5.48 14.26
N SER A 247 11.93 -6.11 13.17
CA SER A 247 10.90 -5.60 12.27
C SER A 247 9.55 -6.34 12.37
N MET A 248 9.46 -7.33 13.26
CA MET A 248 8.28 -8.20 13.39
C MET A 248 7.05 -7.47 13.92
N GLN A 249 6.23 -6.97 13.01
CA GLN A 249 4.92 -6.37 13.30
C GLN A 249 3.78 -7.41 13.22
N PRO A 250 2.61 -7.14 13.83
CA PRO A 250 1.52 -8.13 13.93
C PRO A 250 1.13 -8.81 12.61
N PRO A 251 1.01 -8.10 11.46
CA PRO A 251 0.65 -8.74 10.20
C PRO A 251 1.72 -9.69 9.62
N LEU A 252 2.95 -9.67 10.14
CA LEU A 252 4.01 -10.63 9.79
C LEU A 252 3.99 -11.90 10.65
N LYS A 253 3.09 -11.98 11.64
CA LYS A 253 3.01 -13.10 12.59
C LYS A 253 1.79 -13.98 12.37
N ALA A 254 0.61 -13.36 12.25
CA ALA A 254 -0.66 -14.07 12.10
C ALA A 254 -1.77 -13.17 11.57
N PRO A 255 -2.85 -13.75 11.01
CA PRO A 255 -4.09 -13.02 10.76
C PRO A 255 -4.70 -12.46 12.05
N PHE A 256 -5.39 -11.33 11.93
CA PHE A 256 -6.18 -10.81 13.05
C PHE A 256 -7.45 -11.64 13.22
N PRO A 257 -7.88 -11.91 14.46
CA PRO A 257 -9.11 -12.65 14.69
C PRO A 257 -10.34 -11.87 14.20
N LYS A 258 -11.38 -12.60 13.78
CA LYS A 258 -12.69 -12.00 13.50
C LYS A 258 -13.23 -11.41 14.79
N PRO A 259 -13.55 -10.09 14.85
CA PRO A 259 -14.00 -9.46 16.09
C PRO A 259 -15.42 -9.89 16.46
N GLU A 260 -15.70 -9.94 17.76
CA GLU A 260 -17.06 -10.06 18.29
C GLU A 260 -17.91 -8.87 17.82
N GLY A 261 -19.20 -9.08 17.59
CA GLY A 261 -20.13 -8.04 17.11
C GLY A 261 -20.01 -7.69 15.61
N ARG A 262 -19.08 -8.32 14.85
CA ARG A 262 -18.98 -8.05 13.40
C ARG A 262 -20.29 -8.35 12.65
N GLU A 263 -21.01 -9.38 13.02
CA GLU A 263 -22.29 -9.73 12.37
C GLU A 263 -23.34 -8.64 12.61
N GLN A 264 -23.43 -8.13 13.83
CA GLN A 264 -24.31 -7.01 14.16
C GLN A 264 -23.92 -5.74 13.36
N PHE A 265 -22.60 -5.41 13.31
CA PHE A 265 -22.11 -4.26 12.51
C PHE A 265 -22.54 -4.29 11.05
N TRP A 266 -22.70 -5.48 10.45
CA TRP A 266 -23.12 -5.61 9.05
C TRP A 266 -24.64 -5.69 8.86
N ASN A 267 -25.40 -5.99 9.92
CA ASN A 267 -26.86 -6.03 9.90
C ASN A 267 -27.47 -4.62 10.15
N ASP A 268 -26.75 -3.74 10.83
CA ASP A 268 -27.11 -2.34 11.09
C ASP A 268 -26.70 -1.43 9.89
#